data_6bce665a9029750b9e4e9f9f8cc69671
#
_entry.id   6bce665a9029750b9e4e9f9f8cc69671
#
_cell.length_a   1.000
_cell.length_b   1.000
_cell.length_c   1.000
_cell.angle_alpha   90.00
_cell.angle_beta   90.00
_cell.angle_gamma   90.00
#
_symmetry.space_group_name_H-M   'P 1'
#
loop_
_entity.id
_entity.type
_entity.pdbx_description
1 polymer ?
#
loop_
_entity_poly.entity_id
_entity_poly.type
_entity_poly.pdbx_seq_one_letter_code
_entity_poly.pdbx_strand_id
1 'polypeptide(L)'
;FVSLKMMLDQAELEELIPVDPCRRVKPPRVEPTETRILSPDQPKQLIEAVPNRGAKRRGPALTVDVDESWMLLFELAFAAGMREGERYALMPYELEQRDGVPGINVQQQIQQYGKPEDAVIPAWLKAEHLYGILWLTTPKTHAAHRFVPISTSLWQRLWARIKRLGIGPRDLIFTNSRGNPVRSSTERYNWNKALKAAGLPPVTIHSARHWTASMTARANMPDDARTAIMGHTSISMTNHYTHRDTASLAALLDQAIPDLHDDTDIIEAEIIEETA
;
A
#
# COMPACT_ATOMS: atom_id res chain seq x y z
N PHE A 1 -4.90 2.21 27.05
CA PHE A 1 -4.08 3.05 27.93
C PHE A 1 -3.50 4.25 27.17
N VAL A 2 -2.75 4.03 26.06
CA VAL A 2 -2.10 5.13 25.32
C VAL A 2 -3.10 6.20 24.88
N SER A 3 -4.20 5.83 24.25
CA SER A 3 -5.23 6.77 23.80
C SER A 3 -5.86 7.55 24.97
N LEU A 4 -6.18 6.86 26.06
CA LEU A 4 -6.74 7.52 27.27
C LEU A 4 -5.72 8.52 27.85
N LYS A 5 -4.44 8.11 27.94
CA LYS A 5 -3.40 9.01 28.43
C LYS A 5 -3.26 10.24 27.56
N MET A 6 -3.23 10.09 26.23
CA MET A 6 -3.17 11.22 25.28
C MET A 6 -4.38 12.17 25.45
N MET A 7 -5.59 11.63 25.66
CA MET A 7 -6.79 12.44 25.90
C MET A 7 -6.70 13.22 27.22
N LEU A 8 -6.17 12.59 28.28
CA LEU A 8 -6.02 13.23 29.58
C LEU A 8 -4.87 14.25 29.61
N ASP A 9 -3.75 13.94 28.93
CA ASP A 9 -2.67 14.89 28.70
C ASP A 9 -3.20 16.15 27.95
N GLN A 10 -4.05 15.95 26.93
CA GLN A 10 -4.68 17.06 26.20
C GLN A 10 -5.65 17.85 27.09
N ALA A 11 -6.47 17.17 27.90
CA ALA A 11 -7.42 17.81 28.80
C ALA A 11 -6.69 18.62 29.90
N GLU A 12 -5.54 18.17 30.39
CA GLU A 12 -4.67 18.95 31.29
C GLU A 12 -4.11 20.19 30.58
N LEU A 13 -3.66 20.04 29.33
CA LEU A 13 -3.13 21.15 28.52
C LEU A 13 -4.20 22.22 28.23
N GLU A 14 -5.46 21.81 28.02
CA GLU A 14 -6.61 22.69 27.80
C GLU A 14 -7.23 23.21 29.12
N GLU A 15 -6.61 22.94 30.27
CA GLU A 15 -7.09 23.34 31.61
C GLU A 15 -8.47 22.78 31.97
N LEU A 16 -8.94 21.74 31.30
CA LEU A 16 -10.22 21.08 31.61
C LEU A 16 -10.14 20.20 32.87
N ILE A 17 -8.92 19.73 33.18
CA ILE A 17 -8.59 19.02 34.42
C ILE A 17 -7.31 19.61 35.03
N PRO A 18 -7.18 19.68 36.37
CA PRO A 18 -6.01 20.27 36.99
C PRO A 18 -4.70 19.44 36.83
N VAL A 19 -4.83 18.12 36.68
CA VAL A 19 -3.70 17.19 36.54
C VAL A 19 -4.15 15.92 35.83
N ASP A 20 -3.35 15.39 34.90
CA ASP A 20 -3.58 14.06 34.32
C ASP A 20 -3.47 12.96 35.39
N PRO A 21 -4.55 12.24 35.72
CA PRO A 21 -4.51 11.17 36.71
C PRO A 21 -3.64 9.98 36.27
N CYS A 22 -3.35 9.84 34.96
CA CYS A 22 -2.49 8.80 34.41
C CYS A 22 -1.01 9.18 34.37
N ARG A 23 -0.62 10.38 34.82
CA ARG A 23 0.76 10.89 34.75
C ARG A 23 1.79 9.96 35.41
N ARG A 24 1.41 9.29 36.50
CA ARG A 24 2.28 8.37 37.25
C ARG A 24 1.96 6.88 37.01
N VAL A 25 0.98 6.60 36.17
CA VAL A 25 0.57 5.23 35.88
C VAL A 25 1.47 4.64 34.78
N LYS A 26 2.17 3.56 35.10
CA LYS A 26 2.93 2.84 34.08
C LYS A 26 2.00 2.16 33.09
N PRO A 27 2.29 2.21 31.78
CA PRO A 27 1.51 1.45 30.82
C PRO A 27 1.54 -0.06 31.16
N PRO A 28 0.44 -0.77 30.93
CA PRO A 28 0.45 -2.22 31.12
C PRO A 28 1.53 -2.84 30.24
N ARG A 29 2.25 -3.83 30.77
CA ARG A 29 3.17 -4.62 29.98
C ARG A 29 2.37 -5.38 28.93
N VAL A 30 2.63 -5.11 27.68
CA VAL A 30 2.13 -5.91 26.56
C VAL A 30 3.26 -6.80 26.13
N GLU A 31 3.05 -8.13 26.21
CA GLU A 31 4.02 -9.06 25.64
C GLU A 31 4.07 -8.84 24.12
N PRO A 32 5.28 -8.75 23.52
CA PRO A 32 5.39 -8.61 22.08
C PRO A 32 4.74 -9.81 21.41
N THR A 33 3.63 -9.59 20.74
CA THR A 33 3.04 -10.62 19.89
C THR A 33 3.84 -10.67 18.61
N GLU A 34 4.48 -11.81 18.31
CA GLU A 34 5.15 -12.00 17.04
C GLU A 34 4.16 -11.80 15.88
N THR A 35 4.47 -10.88 15.02
CA THR A 35 3.69 -10.66 13.81
C THR A 35 3.90 -11.86 12.89
N ARG A 36 2.87 -12.70 12.74
CA ARG A 36 2.92 -13.78 11.75
C ARG A 36 2.98 -13.20 10.36
N ILE A 37 3.95 -13.66 9.59
CA ILE A 37 4.10 -13.36 8.15
C ILE A 37 4.00 -14.66 7.37
N LEU A 38 3.70 -14.55 6.09
CA LEU A 38 3.71 -15.69 5.18
C LEU A 38 5.14 -16.16 4.91
N SER A 39 5.31 -17.43 4.53
CA SER A 39 6.59 -17.94 4.01
C SER A 39 6.92 -17.29 2.64
N PRO A 40 8.16 -17.40 2.14
CA PRO A 40 8.55 -16.74 0.89
C PRO A 40 7.64 -17.05 -0.31
N ASP A 41 7.17 -18.27 -0.46
CA ASP A 41 6.36 -18.72 -1.62
C ASP A 41 4.85 -18.49 -1.45
N GLN A 42 4.39 -18.25 -0.23
CA GLN A 42 2.95 -18.11 0.05
C GLN A 42 2.29 -16.88 -0.53
N PRO A 43 2.94 -15.72 -0.72
CA PRO A 43 2.34 -14.57 -1.42
C PRO A 43 1.87 -14.91 -2.83
N LYS A 44 2.65 -15.67 -3.61
CA LYS A 44 2.25 -16.13 -4.94
C LYS A 44 0.98 -16.99 -4.86
N GLN A 45 0.97 -17.99 -3.98
CA GLN A 45 -0.20 -18.85 -3.75
C GLN A 45 -1.45 -18.05 -3.37
N LEU A 46 -1.28 -17.00 -2.54
CA LEU A 46 -2.37 -16.13 -2.12
C LEU A 46 -2.94 -15.33 -3.29
N ILE A 47 -2.07 -14.75 -4.14
CA ILE A 47 -2.46 -13.94 -5.30
C ILE A 47 -3.20 -14.82 -6.32
N GLU A 48 -2.69 -16.01 -6.62
CA GLU A 48 -3.31 -16.99 -7.52
C GLU A 48 -4.66 -17.50 -7.00
N ALA A 49 -4.82 -17.60 -5.68
CA ALA A 49 -6.06 -18.00 -5.04
C ALA A 49 -7.11 -16.88 -4.94
N VAL A 50 -6.81 -15.66 -5.38
CA VAL A 50 -7.83 -14.63 -5.56
C VAL A 50 -8.86 -15.21 -6.54
N PRO A 51 -10.14 -15.39 -6.12
CA PRO A 51 -11.10 -16.09 -6.93
C PRO A 51 -11.23 -15.44 -8.29
N ASN A 52 -10.76 -16.11 -9.31
CA ASN A 52 -11.11 -15.79 -10.69
C ASN A 52 -12.59 -16.19 -10.85
N ARG A 53 -13.47 -15.28 -10.46
CA ARG A 53 -14.92 -15.45 -10.68
C ARG A 53 -15.17 -15.25 -12.16
N GLY A 54 -14.66 -16.20 -12.97
CA GLY A 54 -14.97 -16.24 -14.37
C GLY A 54 -16.44 -15.90 -14.54
N ALA A 55 -16.68 -14.80 -15.18
CA ALA A 55 -17.93 -14.14 -15.53
C ALA A 55 -19.21 -14.97 -15.32
N LYS A 56 -19.64 -15.19 -14.07
CA LYS A 56 -21.06 -15.44 -13.81
C LYS A 56 -21.78 -14.10 -13.92
N ARG A 57 -22.16 -13.83 -15.14
CA ARG A 57 -22.74 -12.59 -15.65
C ARG A 57 -23.94 -12.10 -14.86
N ARG A 58 -23.83 -10.90 -14.33
CA ARG A 58 -24.91 -9.93 -14.31
C ARG A 58 -24.34 -8.59 -14.83
N GLY A 59 -24.34 -8.44 -16.15
CA GLY A 59 -23.89 -7.23 -16.85
C GLY A 59 -22.53 -7.39 -17.54
N PRO A 60 -22.34 -6.73 -18.69
CA PRO A 60 -21.12 -6.81 -19.46
C PRO A 60 -20.03 -5.99 -18.75
N ALA A 61 -18.85 -6.51 -18.63
CA ALA A 61 -17.57 -5.87 -18.30
C ALA A 61 -17.16 -5.69 -16.83
N LEU A 62 -18.02 -5.75 -15.81
CA LEU A 62 -17.66 -5.36 -14.43
C LEU A 62 -17.02 -6.47 -13.58
N THR A 63 -17.11 -7.73 -13.96
CA THR A 63 -16.73 -8.87 -13.09
C THR A 63 -15.28 -9.31 -13.22
N VAL A 64 -14.71 -9.29 -14.42
CA VAL A 64 -13.28 -9.63 -14.65
C VAL A 64 -12.37 -8.61 -13.98
N ASP A 65 -12.81 -7.38 -13.88
CA ASP A 65 -12.08 -6.25 -13.39
C ASP A 65 -11.89 -6.22 -11.86
N VAL A 66 -12.86 -6.77 -11.12
CA VAL A 66 -12.82 -6.78 -9.65
C VAL A 66 -11.79 -7.78 -9.13
N ASP A 67 -11.69 -8.96 -9.74
CA ASP A 67 -10.76 -10.00 -9.29
C ASP A 67 -9.31 -9.61 -9.64
N GLU A 68 -9.06 -9.05 -10.83
CA GLU A 68 -7.78 -8.48 -11.21
C GLU A 68 -7.36 -7.32 -10.29
N SER A 69 -8.30 -6.47 -9.88
CA SER A 69 -8.03 -5.40 -8.92
C SER A 69 -7.46 -5.93 -7.61
N TRP A 70 -8.03 -7.03 -7.09
CA TRP A 70 -7.53 -7.63 -5.85
C TRP A 70 -6.17 -8.29 -6.03
N MET A 71 -5.93 -8.96 -7.15
CA MET A 71 -4.61 -9.53 -7.46
C MET A 71 -3.54 -8.44 -7.47
N LEU A 72 -3.75 -7.37 -8.22
CA LEU A 72 -2.81 -6.25 -8.30
C LEU A 72 -2.64 -5.51 -6.96
N LEU A 73 -3.72 -5.29 -6.20
CA LEU A 73 -3.64 -4.66 -4.87
C LEU A 73 -2.83 -5.51 -3.89
N PHE A 74 -3.01 -6.83 -3.91
CA PHE A 74 -2.25 -7.73 -3.04
C PHE A 74 -0.79 -7.83 -3.48
N GLU A 75 -0.55 -7.89 -4.78
CA GLU A 75 0.81 -7.88 -5.30
C GLU A 75 1.56 -6.59 -4.94
N LEU A 76 0.94 -5.42 -5.08
CA LEU A 76 1.51 -4.15 -4.64
C LEU A 76 1.82 -4.12 -3.13
N ALA A 77 1.03 -4.82 -2.31
CA ALA A 77 1.29 -4.91 -0.88
C ALA A 77 2.58 -5.69 -0.58
N PHE A 78 2.89 -6.74 -1.35
CA PHE A 78 4.09 -7.55 -1.20
C PHE A 78 5.28 -6.98 -1.98
N ALA A 79 5.12 -6.75 -3.28
CA ALA A 79 6.23 -6.37 -4.16
C ALA A 79 6.78 -4.99 -3.84
N ALA A 80 5.90 -4.03 -3.54
CA ALA A 80 6.28 -2.65 -3.27
C ALA A 80 6.21 -2.27 -1.78
N GLY A 81 5.73 -3.17 -0.92
CA GLY A 81 5.54 -2.91 0.50
C GLY A 81 4.68 -1.67 0.80
N MET A 82 3.83 -1.25 -0.12
CA MET A 82 3.00 -0.04 0.00
C MET A 82 1.98 -0.16 1.12
N ARG A 83 1.73 0.98 1.80
CA ARG A 83 0.65 1.06 2.80
C ARG A 83 -0.71 0.97 2.11
N GLU A 84 -1.70 0.52 2.85
CA GLU A 84 -3.09 0.38 2.39
C GLU A 84 -3.62 1.65 1.72
N GLY A 85 -3.53 2.78 2.40
CA GLY A 85 -3.99 4.06 1.87
C GLY A 85 -3.24 4.56 0.64
N GLU A 86 -1.94 4.25 0.53
CA GLU A 86 -1.13 4.56 -0.65
C GLU A 86 -1.59 3.76 -1.88
N ARG A 87 -1.85 2.46 -1.70
CA ARG A 87 -2.35 1.59 -2.79
C ARG A 87 -3.73 2.01 -3.29
N TYR A 88 -4.62 2.42 -2.38
CA TYR A 88 -5.96 2.87 -2.77
C TYR A 88 -5.95 4.23 -3.49
N ALA A 89 -4.96 5.07 -3.19
CA ALA A 89 -4.81 6.38 -3.78
C ALA A 89 -4.09 6.37 -5.13
N LEU A 90 -3.58 5.23 -5.57
CA LEU A 90 -2.73 5.13 -6.76
C LEU A 90 -3.46 5.60 -8.01
N MET A 91 -2.83 6.55 -8.73
CA MET A 91 -3.29 7.14 -9.98
C MET A 91 -2.24 6.96 -11.09
N PRO A 92 -2.63 6.95 -12.38
CA PRO A 92 -1.69 6.73 -13.48
C PRO A 92 -0.49 7.70 -13.50
N TYR A 93 -0.66 8.96 -13.13
CA TYR A 93 0.44 9.94 -13.11
C TYR A 93 1.54 9.64 -12.09
N GLU A 94 1.29 8.75 -11.12
CA GLU A 94 2.28 8.29 -10.14
C GLU A 94 3.13 7.14 -10.66
N LEU A 95 2.70 6.51 -11.78
CA LEU A 95 3.49 5.51 -12.47
C LEU A 95 4.49 6.22 -13.39
N GLU A 96 5.76 6.14 -13.05
CA GLU A 96 6.82 6.80 -13.82
C GLU A 96 8.06 5.92 -13.93
N GLN A 97 8.87 6.20 -14.94
CA GLN A 97 10.18 5.57 -15.06
C GLN A 97 11.26 6.58 -14.65
N ARG A 98 12.21 6.13 -13.83
CA ARG A 98 13.41 6.89 -13.46
C ARG A 98 14.64 6.12 -13.89
N ASP A 99 15.48 6.73 -14.70
CA ASP A 99 16.68 6.07 -15.23
C ASP A 99 16.38 4.73 -15.93
N GLY A 100 15.24 4.64 -16.62
CA GLY A 100 14.78 3.42 -17.28
C GLY A 100 14.14 2.38 -16.34
N VAL A 101 14.07 2.63 -15.03
CA VAL A 101 13.48 1.74 -14.03
C VAL A 101 12.01 2.11 -13.82
N PRO A 102 11.06 1.18 -14.07
CA PRO A 102 9.65 1.41 -13.79
C PRO A 102 9.40 1.47 -12.28
N GLY A 103 8.49 2.33 -11.85
CA GLY A 103 8.17 2.45 -10.43
C GLY A 103 6.98 3.33 -10.14
N ILE A 104 6.73 3.50 -8.86
CA ILE A 104 5.62 4.27 -8.31
C ILE A 104 6.19 5.42 -7.49
N ASN A 105 5.86 6.64 -7.87
CA ASN A 105 6.16 7.83 -7.11
C ASN A 105 5.04 8.09 -6.09
N VAL A 106 5.17 7.53 -4.90
CA VAL A 106 4.15 7.64 -3.85
C VAL A 106 4.05 9.06 -3.35
N GLN A 107 2.94 9.74 -3.64
CA GLN A 107 2.72 11.16 -3.31
C GLN A 107 1.47 11.39 -2.46
N GLN A 108 0.58 10.40 -2.37
CA GLN A 108 -0.71 10.55 -1.73
C GLN A 108 -1.19 9.26 -1.09
N GLN A 109 -2.24 9.38 -0.30
CA GLN A 109 -2.90 8.26 0.37
C GLN A 109 -4.38 8.56 0.58
N ILE A 110 -5.21 7.54 0.66
CA ILE A 110 -6.59 7.66 1.12
C ILE A 110 -6.65 7.39 2.62
N GLN A 111 -7.29 8.30 3.36
CA GLN A 111 -7.52 8.21 4.80
C GLN A 111 -9.00 8.45 5.15
N GLN A 112 -9.38 8.06 6.35
CA GLN A 112 -10.73 8.27 6.88
C GLN A 112 -10.71 9.40 7.91
N TYR A 113 -11.48 10.48 7.65
CA TYR A 113 -11.59 11.63 8.53
C TYR A 113 -13.05 11.92 8.95
N GLY A 114 -13.99 11.05 8.63
CA GLY A 114 -15.40 11.32 8.80
C GLY A 114 -16.03 11.95 7.55
N LYS A 115 -17.34 12.23 7.62
CA LYS A 115 -18.05 12.94 6.56
C LYS A 115 -17.62 14.40 6.51
N PRO A 116 -17.82 15.11 5.38
CA PRO A 116 -17.42 16.53 5.25
C PRO A 116 -17.90 17.43 6.37
N GLU A 117 -19.10 17.20 6.88
CA GLU A 117 -19.69 17.97 7.97
C GLU A 117 -19.05 17.72 9.34
N ASP A 118 -18.39 16.57 9.54
CA ASP A 118 -17.80 16.13 10.82
C ASP A 118 -16.27 15.98 10.75
N ALA A 119 -15.67 16.19 9.57
CA ALA A 119 -14.25 15.91 9.37
C ALA A 119 -13.35 16.93 10.08
N VAL A 120 -12.53 16.47 11.00
CA VAL A 120 -11.49 17.28 11.62
C VAL A 120 -10.15 16.99 10.92
N ILE A 121 -9.79 17.87 10.00
CA ILE A 121 -8.56 17.75 9.21
C ILE A 121 -7.55 18.78 9.70
N PRO A 122 -6.31 18.37 10.06
CA PRO A 122 -5.28 19.31 10.46
C PRO A 122 -5.00 20.35 9.35
N ALA A 123 -4.86 21.62 9.70
CA ALA A 123 -4.68 22.72 8.73
C ALA A 123 -3.42 22.57 7.86
N TRP A 124 -2.41 21.83 8.31
CA TRP A 124 -1.19 21.56 7.56
C TRP A 124 -1.33 20.43 6.52
N LEU A 125 -2.42 19.64 6.59
CA LEU A 125 -2.64 18.50 5.72
C LEU A 125 -3.49 18.91 4.52
N LYS A 126 -2.95 18.77 3.32
CA LYS A 126 -3.76 18.91 2.10
C LYS A 126 -4.69 17.71 1.99
N ALA A 127 -5.97 17.93 1.95
CA ALA A 127 -6.98 16.90 1.88
C ALA A 127 -8.09 17.28 0.90
N GLU A 128 -8.52 16.32 0.09
CA GLU A 128 -9.63 16.43 -0.85
C GLU A 128 -10.65 15.35 -0.51
N HIS A 129 -11.92 15.72 -0.40
CA HIS A 129 -12.98 14.76 -0.14
C HIS A 129 -13.27 13.92 -1.40
N LEU A 130 -13.21 12.60 -1.27
CA LEU A 130 -13.50 11.68 -2.37
C LEU A 130 -14.91 11.10 -2.28
N TYR A 131 -15.23 10.43 -1.16
CA TYR A 131 -16.47 9.72 -1.01
C TYR A 131 -16.76 9.34 0.45
N GLY A 132 -17.92 9.72 0.98
CA GLY A 132 -18.35 9.36 2.34
C GLY A 132 -17.38 9.87 3.40
N ILE A 133 -16.65 8.97 4.05
CA ILE A 133 -15.63 9.30 5.04
C ILE A 133 -14.20 9.27 4.49
N LEU A 134 -14.03 9.02 3.19
CA LEU A 134 -12.73 8.84 2.54
C LEU A 134 -12.23 10.16 1.95
N TRP A 135 -10.99 10.46 2.25
CA TRP A 135 -10.29 11.66 1.81
C TRP A 135 -8.96 11.30 1.18
N LEU A 136 -8.65 11.93 0.06
CA LEU A 136 -7.32 11.92 -0.53
C LEU A 136 -6.46 12.92 0.21
N THR A 137 -5.29 12.49 0.69
CA THR A 137 -4.41 13.36 1.47
C THR A 137 -2.97 13.19 1.04
N THR A 138 -2.16 14.22 1.24
CA THR A 138 -0.71 14.08 1.19
C THR A 138 -0.23 13.20 2.36
N PRO A 139 0.89 12.49 2.23
CA PRO A 139 1.50 11.79 3.35
C PRO A 139 1.88 12.74 4.48
N LYS A 140 1.79 12.26 5.74
CA LYS A 140 2.07 13.07 6.94
C LYS A 140 3.54 13.51 7.08
N THR A 141 4.46 12.79 6.44
CA THR A 141 5.90 13.02 6.58
C THR A 141 6.58 13.09 5.23
N HIS A 142 7.66 13.85 5.12
CA HIS A 142 8.46 13.94 3.90
C HIS A 142 9.01 12.58 3.46
N ALA A 143 9.41 11.73 4.41
CA ALA A 143 9.91 10.37 4.13
C ALA A 143 8.86 9.42 3.51
N ALA A 144 7.58 9.79 3.55
CA ALA A 144 6.54 9.01 2.91
C ALA A 144 6.41 9.31 1.40
N HIS A 145 6.93 10.47 0.94
CA HIS A 145 7.12 10.74 -0.48
C HIS A 145 8.35 9.98 -0.97
N ARG A 146 8.15 9.00 -1.82
CA ARG A 146 9.24 8.14 -2.28
C ARG A 146 8.93 7.51 -3.62
N PHE A 147 9.98 7.19 -4.35
CA PHE A 147 9.88 6.33 -5.53
C PHE A 147 10.11 4.89 -5.09
N VAL A 148 9.21 4.00 -5.47
CA VAL A 148 9.31 2.56 -5.21
C VAL A 148 9.46 1.85 -6.55
N PRO A 149 10.62 1.25 -6.86
CA PRO A 149 10.77 0.42 -8.04
C PRO A 149 9.78 -0.75 -8.01
N ILE A 150 9.28 -1.15 -9.17
CA ILE A 150 8.46 -2.35 -9.34
C ILE A 150 8.95 -3.15 -10.54
N SER A 151 8.62 -4.43 -10.58
CA SER A 151 8.97 -5.29 -11.71
C SER A 151 8.32 -4.81 -13.01
N THR A 152 8.98 -5.08 -14.13
CA THR A 152 8.43 -4.76 -15.46
C THR A 152 7.09 -5.45 -15.69
N SER A 153 6.92 -6.68 -15.23
CA SER A 153 5.66 -7.44 -15.31
C SER A 153 4.52 -6.73 -14.59
N LEU A 154 4.72 -6.31 -13.32
CA LEU A 154 3.70 -5.56 -12.57
C LEU A 154 3.39 -4.20 -13.23
N TRP A 155 4.42 -3.50 -13.72
CA TRP A 155 4.27 -2.25 -14.47
C TRP A 155 3.39 -2.43 -15.71
N GLN A 156 3.68 -3.43 -16.54
CA GLN A 156 2.91 -3.71 -17.76
C GLN A 156 1.45 -4.05 -17.45
N ARG A 157 1.20 -4.85 -16.42
CA ARG A 157 -0.17 -5.20 -16.01
C ARG A 157 -0.96 -4.00 -15.47
N LEU A 158 -0.32 -3.10 -14.73
CA LEU A 158 -0.95 -1.84 -14.31
C LEU A 158 -1.33 -0.98 -15.52
N TRP A 159 -0.42 -0.80 -16.50
CA TRP A 159 -0.70 -0.04 -17.71
C TRP A 159 -1.74 -0.72 -18.62
N ALA A 160 -1.70 -2.04 -18.76
CA ALA A 160 -2.73 -2.78 -19.50
C ALA A 160 -4.12 -2.54 -18.89
N ARG A 161 -4.23 -2.56 -17.55
CA ARG A 161 -5.46 -2.22 -16.84
C ARG A 161 -5.90 -0.77 -17.11
N ILE A 162 -5.01 0.19 -16.97
CA ILE A 162 -5.29 1.62 -17.21
C ILE A 162 -5.82 1.83 -18.63
N LYS A 163 -5.13 1.27 -19.63
CA LYS A 163 -5.52 1.38 -21.04
C LYS A 163 -6.88 0.71 -21.30
N ARG A 164 -7.07 -0.50 -20.81
CA ARG A 164 -8.30 -1.28 -21.02
C ARG A 164 -9.53 -0.61 -20.42
N LEU A 165 -9.40 0.02 -19.26
CA LEU A 165 -10.51 0.67 -18.55
C LEU A 165 -10.65 2.15 -18.88
N GLY A 166 -9.76 2.74 -19.67
CA GLY A 166 -9.75 4.15 -20.00
C GLY A 166 -9.56 5.06 -18.78
N ILE A 167 -8.71 4.64 -17.82
CA ILE A 167 -8.47 5.40 -16.59
C ILE A 167 -7.67 6.65 -16.91
N GLY A 168 -8.22 7.82 -16.56
CA GLY A 168 -7.56 9.10 -16.79
C GLY A 168 -6.35 9.32 -15.85
N PRO A 169 -5.44 10.24 -16.20
CA PRO A 169 -4.18 10.42 -15.46
C PRO A 169 -4.34 10.70 -13.95
N ARG A 170 -5.47 11.29 -13.56
CA ARG A 170 -5.78 11.66 -12.17
C ARG A 170 -6.97 10.89 -11.58
N ASP A 171 -7.36 9.78 -12.22
CA ASP A 171 -8.39 8.89 -11.71
C ASP A 171 -7.75 7.76 -10.90
N LEU A 172 -8.47 7.24 -9.93
CA LEU A 172 -8.00 6.11 -9.12
C LEU A 172 -7.89 4.85 -9.98
N ILE A 173 -6.74 4.18 -9.96
CA ILE A 173 -6.54 2.89 -10.65
C ILE A 173 -7.44 1.81 -10.05
N PHE A 174 -7.72 1.89 -8.75
CA PHE A 174 -8.50 0.90 -8.02
C PHE A 174 -9.77 1.50 -7.43
N THR A 175 -10.89 1.09 -8.00
CA THR A 175 -12.22 1.46 -7.52
C THR A 175 -13.07 0.22 -7.31
N ASN A 176 -14.16 0.36 -6.55
CA ASN A 176 -15.16 -0.69 -6.46
C ASN A 176 -16.04 -0.71 -7.74
N SER A 177 -16.97 -1.68 -7.83
CA SER A 177 -17.89 -1.82 -8.97
C SER A 177 -18.83 -0.64 -9.23
N ARG A 178 -18.83 0.38 -8.36
CA ARG A 178 -19.60 1.61 -8.49
C ARG A 178 -18.73 2.82 -8.81
N GLY A 179 -17.44 2.63 -9.09
CA GLY A 179 -16.47 3.70 -9.32
C GLY A 179 -15.99 4.43 -8.06
N ASN A 180 -16.40 4.01 -6.86
CA ASN A 180 -15.97 4.64 -5.62
C ASN A 180 -14.63 4.05 -5.13
N PRO A 181 -13.87 4.80 -4.31
CA PRO A 181 -12.63 4.30 -3.73
C PRO A 181 -12.80 2.99 -2.97
N VAL A 182 -11.77 2.15 -2.99
CA VAL A 182 -11.71 0.91 -2.21
C VAL A 182 -11.72 1.24 -0.72
N ARG A 183 -12.35 0.38 0.09
CA ARG A 183 -12.39 0.50 1.56
C ARG A 183 -11.62 -0.64 2.21
N SER A 184 -10.94 -0.35 3.31
CA SER A 184 -10.23 -1.33 4.15
C SER A 184 -11.06 -2.56 4.51
N SER A 185 -12.34 -2.37 4.83
CA SER A 185 -13.22 -3.49 5.19
C SER A 185 -13.43 -4.45 4.00
N THR A 186 -13.54 -3.90 2.78
CA THR A 186 -13.71 -4.69 1.56
C THR A 186 -12.41 -5.41 1.19
N GLU A 187 -11.26 -4.74 1.31
CA GLU A 187 -9.97 -5.40 1.10
C GLU A 187 -9.75 -6.53 2.11
N ARG A 188 -9.97 -6.27 3.39
CA ARG A 188 -9.85 -7.29 4.43
C ARG A 188 -10.74 -8.51 4.18
N TYR A 189 -11.97 -8.29 3.72
CA TYR A 189 -12.87 -9.38 3.35
C TYR A 189 -12.27 -10.23 2.21
N ASN A 190 -11.80 -9.61 1.12
CA ASN A 190 -11.25 -10.33 -0.03
C ASN A 190 -9.89 -10.97 0.30
N TRP A 191 -9.07 -10.31 1.11
CA TRP A 191 -7.83 -10.87 1.64
C TRP A 191 -8.05 -12.17 2.42
N ASN A 192 -8.95 -12.14 3.41
CA ASN A 192 -9.28 -13.33 4.20
C ASN A 192 -9.89 -14.44 3.34
N LYS A 193 -10.63 -14.08 2.31
CA LYS A 193 -11.19 -15.04 1.35
C LYS A 193 -10.10 -15.70 0.52
N ALA A 194 -9.12 -14.94 0.04
CA ALA A 194 -7.97 -15.45 -0.70
C ALA A 194 -7.10 -16.36 0.19
N LEU A 195 -6.79 -15.94 1.43
CA LEU A 195 -6.07 -16.78 2.40
C LEU A 195 -6.78 -18.14 2.60
N LYS A 196 -8.09 -18.10 2.81
CA LYS A 196 -8.88 -19.33 2.98
C LYS A 196 -8.87 -20.22 1.73
N ALA A 197 -8.97 -19.61 0.54
CA ALA A 197 -8.95 -20.34 -0.73
C ALA A 197 -7.58 -20.99 -0.99
N ALA A 198 -6.49 -20.33 -0.60
CA ALA A 198 -5.13 -20.84 -0.67
C ALA A 198 -4.78 -21.83 0.45
N GLY A 199 -5.64 -22.06 1.44
CA GLY A 199 -5.31 -22.87 2.60
C GLY A 199 -4.23 -22.28 3.51
N LEU A 200 -4.03 -20.95 3.46
CA LEU A 200 -2.98 -20.24 4.17
C LEU A 200 -3.43 -19.82 5.58
N PRO A 201 -2.50 -19.65 6.52
CA PRO A 201 -2.81 -19.20 7.86
C PRO A 201 -3.40 -17.78 7.86
N PRO A 202 -4.27 -17.44 8.82
CA PRO A 202 -4.82 -16.10 8.93
C PRO A 202 -3.73 -15.10 9.33
N VAL A 203 -3.44 -14.17 8.42
CA VAL A 203 -2.53 -13.05 8.63
C VAL A 203 -3.22 -11.76 8.18
N THR A 204 -2.86 -10.63 8.77
CA THR A 204 -3.43 -9.33 8.37
C THR A 204 -2.82 -8.87 7.05
N ILE A 205 -3.54 -8.03 6.30
CA ILE A 205 -2.97 -7.41 5.07
C ILE A 205 -1.71 -6.60 5.37
N HIS A 206 -1.61 -5.99 6.56
CA HIS A 206 -0.41 -5.27 6.98
C HIS A 206 0.82 -6.18 7.10
N SER A 207 0.62 -7.48 7.33
CA SER A 207 1.72 -8.46 7.35
C SER A 207 2.39 -8.65 5.98
N ALA A 208 1.74 -8.27 4.87
CA ALA A 208 2.39 -8.25 3.57
C ALA A 208 3.58 -7.26 3.55
N ARG A 209 3.39 -6.08 4.13
CA ARG A 209 4.48 -5.11 4.27
C ARG A 209 5.59 -5.59 5.23
N HIS A 210 5.23 -6.30 6.30
CA HIS A 210 6.22 -6.96 7.17
C HIS A 210 6.97 -8.08 6.44
N TRP A 211 6.29 -8.79 5.55
CA TRP A 211 6.91 -9.80 4.69
C TRP A 211 7.96 -9.15 3.78
N THR A 212 7.62 -8.05 3.07
CA THR A 212 8.57 -7.30 2.24
C THR A 212 9.78 -6.85 3.05
N ALA A 213 9.56 -6.27 4.24
CA ALA A 213 10.65 -5.87 5.13
C ALA A 213 11.54 -7.05 5.56
N SER A 214 10.95 -8.23 5.76
CA SER A 214 11.68 -9.44 6.12
C SER A 214 12.45 -10.02 4.94
N MET A 215 11.88 -10.00 3.73
CA MET A 215 12.56 -10.48 2.51
C MET A 215 13.76 -9.60 2.17
N THR A 216 13.58 -8.28 2.20
CA THR A 216 14.68 -7.33 1.96
C THR A 216 15.78 -7.44 3.02
N ALA A 217 15.43 -7.72 4.28
CA ALA A 217 16.41 -7.99 5.33
C ALA A 217 17.17 -9.32 5.11
N ARG A 218 16.48 -10.38 4.70
CA ARG A 218 17.09 -11.70 4.38
C ARG A 218 18.04 -11.63 3.19
N ALA A 219 17.72 -10.78 2.20
CA ALA A 219 18.59 -10.51 1.05
C ALA A 219 19.78 -9.59 1.41
N ASN A 220 19.99 -9.30 2.69
CA ASN A 220 21.02 -8.37 3.17
C ASN A 220 20.96 -6.98 2.52
N MET A 221 19.75 -6.52 2.13
CA MET A 221 19.56 -5.18 1.61
C MET A 221 19.96 -4.15 2.68
N PRO A 222 20.81 -3.17 2.35
CA PRO A 222 21.21 -2.13 3.30
C PRO A 222 20.04 -1.38 3.91
N ASP A 223 20.17 -0.97 5.16
CA ASP A 223 19.09 -0.34 5.93
C ASP A 223 18.60 0.97 5.31
N ASP A 224 19.48 1.75 4.69
CA ASP A 224 19.15 2.97 3.97
C ASP A 224 18.26 2.67 2.74
N ALA A 225 18.58 1.63 1.96
CA ALA A 225 17.77 1.19 0.83
C ALA A 225 16.40 0.69 1.28
N ARG A 226 16.34 -0.13 2.34
CA ARG A 226 15.07 -0.59 2.92
C ARG A 226 14.21 0.57 3.39
N THR A 227 14.84 1.55 4.06
CA THR A 227 14.14 2.75 4.53
C THR A 227 13.61 3.58 3.37
N ALA A 228 14.39 3.76 2.30
CA ALA A 228 13.96 4.48 1.10
C ALA A 228 12.75 3.82 0.44
N ILE A 229 12.75 2.50 0.27
CA ILE A 229 11.64 1.74 -0.33
C ILE A 229 10.41 1.73 0.58
N MET A 230 10.61 1.42 1.87
CA MET A 230 9.49 1.27 2.81
C MET A 230 8.92 2.61 3.30
N GLY A 231 9.66 3.71 3.24
CA GLY A 231 9.24 5.01 3.78
C GLY A 231 9.01 4.95 5.29
N HIS A 232 9.94 4.37 6.05
CA HIS A 232 9.92 4.37 7.51
C HIS A 232 10.48 5.68 8.05
N THR A 233 9.82 6.26 9.06
CA THR A 233 10.26 7.51 9.71
C THR A 233 11.18 7.28 10.91
N SER A 234 11.30 6.05 11.37
CA SER A 234 12.09 5.70 12.55
C SER A 234 13.29 4.83 12.19
N ILE A 235 14.30 5.44 11.67
CA ILE A 235 15.68 5.14 12.07
C ILE A 235 16.18 6.43 12.68
N SER A 236 16.65 6.32 13.93
CA SER A 236 17.38 7.34 14.65
C SER A 236 18.19 8.20 13.67
N MET A 237 17.94 9.50 13.67
CA MET A 237 18.60 10.48 12.83
C MET A 237 20.10 10.21 12.76
N THR A 238 20.54 9.50 11.74
CA THR A 238 21.94 9.49 11.36
C THR A 238 21.98 10.00 9.93
N ASN A 239 22.45 11.23 9.79
CA ASN A 239 22.77 11.91 8.56
C ASN A 239 23.71 11.05 7.72
N HIS A 240 23.19 10.29 6.79
CA HIS A 240 23.83 9.88 5.54
C HIS A 240 22.76 9.23 4.67
N TYR A 241 21.86 10.05 4.11
CA TYR A 241 21.20 9.66 2.86
C TYR A 241 22.30 9.64 1.79
N THR A 242 22.95 8.53 1.64
CA THR A 242 23.58 8.23 0.36
C THR A 242 22.42 8.16 -0.63
N HIS A 243 22.37 9.12 -1.54
CA HIS A 243 21.43 9.08 -2.67
C HIS A 243 21.78 7.83 -3.50
N ARG A 244 21.13 6.71 -3.20
CA ARG A 244 21.24 5.54 -4.07
C ARG A 244 20.51 5.85 -5.36
N ASP A 245 21.16 5.55 -6.47
CA ASP A 245 20.53 5.64 -7.77
C ASP A 245 19.37 4.62 -7.87
N THR A 246 18.41 4.94 -8.72
CA THR A 246 17.16 4.16 -8.88
C THR A 246 17.44 2.74 -9.36
N ALA A 247 18.45 2.54 -10.23
CA ALA A 247 18.82 1.23 -10.77
C ALA A 247 19.36 0.31 -9.67
N SER A 248 20.19 0.84 -8.76
CA SER A 248 20.68 0.09 -7.59
C SER A 248 19.56 -0.33 -6.66
N LEU A 249 18.56 0.54 -6.42
CA LEU A 249 17.39 0.19 -5.60
C LEU A 249 16.54 -0.90 -6.25
N ALA A 250 16.33 -0.83 -7.57
CA ALA A 250 15.59 -1.84 -8.32
C ALA A 250 16.30 -3.20 -8.26
N ALA A 251 17.59 -3.25 -8.56
CA ALA A 251 18.36 -4.49 -8.51
C ALA A 251 18.35 -5.16 -7.13
N LEU A 252 18.44 -4.37 -6.05
CA LEU A 252 18.32 -4.88 -4.69
C LEU A 252 16.92 -5.41 -4.38
N LEU A 253 15.88 -4.78 -4.91
CA LEU A 253 14.51 -5.23 -4.70
C LEU A 253 14.23 -6.51 -5.49
N ASP A 254 14.63 -6.59 -6.74
CA ASP A 254 14.50 -7.79 -7.59
C ASP A 254 15.22 -9.00 -6.99
N GLN A 255 16.39 -8.78 -6.37
CA GLN A 255 17.11 -9.85 -5.67
C GLN A 255 16.38 -10.33 -4.41
N ALA A 256 15.66 -9.44 -3.74
CA ALA A 256 15.01 -9.71 -2.46
C ALA A 256 13.60 -10.26 -2.58
N ILE A 257 12.86 -9.85 -3.60
CA ILE A 257 11.46 -10.17 -3.81
C ILE A 257 11.35 -11.13 -5.00
N PRO A 258 10.86 -12.37 -4.79
CA PRO A 258 10.63 -13.29 -5.90
C PRO A 258 9.52 -12.77 -6.81
N ASP A 259 9.52 -13.22 -8.07
CA ASP A 259 8.39 -12.93 -8.95
C ASP A 259 7.10 -13.54 -8.37
N LEU A 260 6.09 -12.72 -8.23
CA LEU A 260 4.81 -13.07 -7.61
C LEU A 260 3.75 -13.48 -8.65
N HIS A 261 4.14 -13.48 -9.94
CA HIS A 261 3.26 -13.85 -11.04
C HIS A 261 3.98 -14.78 -12.02
N ASP A 262 3.28 -15.78 -12.59
CA ASP A 262 3.82 -16.56 -13.68
C ASP A 262 3.64 -15.81 -14.99
N ASP A 263 4.74 -15.61 -15.73
CA ASP A 263 4.75 -14.89 -17.02
C ASP A 263 3.96 -15.60 -18.15
N THR A 264 3.29 -16.70 -17.86
CA THR A 264 2.57 -17.50 -18.86
C THR A 264 1.31 -16.82 -19.41
N ASP A 265 0.85 -15.72 -18.81
CA ASP A 265 -0.35 -14.97 -19.22
C ASP A 265 -0.08 -13.53 -19.69
N ILE A 266 1.13 -13.22 -20.11
CA ILE A 266 1.42 -11.95 -20.77
C ILE A 266 0.78 -12.03 -22.16
N ILE A 267 -0.45 -11.52 -22.25
CA ILE A 267 -1.01 -11.10 -23.54
C ILE A 267 -0.05 -10.03 -24.05
N GLU A 268 0.61 -10.32 -25.19
CA GLU A 268 1.47 -9.37 -25.90
C GLU A 268 0.76 -8.03 -26.05
N ALA A 269 0.96 -7.14 -25.08
CA ALA A 269 0.60 -5.76 -25.22
C ALA A 269 1.70 -5.15 -26.08
N GLU A 270 1.44 -4.92 -27.36
CA GLU A 270 2.27 -4.16 -28.26
C GLU A 270 2.83 -2.94 -27.53
N ILE A 271 4.14 -2.91 -27.40
CA ILE A 271 4.89 -1.75 -26.90
C ILE A 271 4.62 -0.63 -27.91
N ILE A 272 3.75 0.29 -27.54
CA ILE A 272 3.64 1.54 -28.30
C ILE A 272 4.84 2.37 -27.87
N GLU A 273 5.88 2.40 -28.70
CA GLU A 273 6.87 3.45 -28.71
C GLU A 273 6.11 4.76 -29.01
N GLU A 274 5.82 5.55 -28.02
CA GLU A 274 5.50 6.95 -28.23
C GLU A 274 6.80 7.73 -28.39
N THR A 275 7.20 7.89 -29.66
CA THR A 275 8.02 9.03 -30.13
C THR A 275 7.17 10.29 -30.06
N ALA A 276 7.61 11.27 -29.31
CA ALA A 276 7.62 12.73 -29.44
C ALA A 276 7.24 13.43 -28.14
#